data_7e4610cc58b17ead127558dfee0e92d5
#
_entry.id   7e4610cc58b17ead127558dfee0e92d5
#
_cell.length_a   1.000
_cell.length_b   1.000
_cell.length_c   1.000
_cell.angle_alpha   90.00
_cell.angle_beta   90.00
_cell.angle_gamma   90.00
#
_symmetry.space_group_name_H-M   'P 1'
#
loop_
_entity.id
_entity.type
_entity.pdbx_description
1 polymer ?
#
loop_
_entity_poly.entity_id
_entity_poly.type
_entity_poly.pdbx_seq_one_letter_code
_entity_poly.pdbx_strand_id
1 'polypeptide(L)'
;MVNPLLIGLASGGAFLLSFLLFNHPKASNVRANRWLGLFVATLAASALHVFLNNLNLQARYPQVLLLIEVAEFLTAPALYLSILFFTILGRKYKRVDLWHFAPAATILLFLMKPLFTGKNVEFADELVKQGVLTMLMLAKPVQTVAYLFLSYHQLERHQRAIRQVASATEAVDLHWLKKLLAVWGVVLLAWLNLAFFGFTPLFNYTPILYLAGLYFLTHFSIRQQEVYAFSPSELKELEPVISSTHVAMTEKQKRLSDSQLVFLQEKLEQLMRREKVYLDNELSLPTLAQRVGVSAHELSYLINAAYCENFYSFVNRHRVEEAKHLLVSQQYEQLNMVGIAYQAGFNSKTTFNTAFKKWTGQSPSQYLQGLKEPKQA
;
A
#
# COMPACT_ATOMS: atom_id res chain seq x y z
N MET A 1 -32.68 -11.76 -1.04
CA MET A 1 -31.78 -12.63 -1.83
C MET A 1 -30.81 -11.75 -2.59
N VAL A 2 -29.55 -12.16 -2.64
CA VAL A 2 -28.52 -11.45 -3.41
C VAL A 2 -28.76 -11.69 -4.91
N ASN A 3 -28.66 -10.65 -5.75
CA ASN A 3 -28.91 -10.80 -7.19
C ASN A 3 -27.82 -11.69 -7.83
N PRO A 4 -28.18 -12.88 -8.39
CA PRO A 4 -27.22 -13.83 -8.95
C PRO A 4 -26.39 -13.25 -10.11
N LEU A 5 -26.99 -12.36 -10.93
CA LEU A 5 -26.28 -11.71 -12.05
C LEU A 5 -25.13 -10.84 -11.55
N LEU A 6 -25.35 -10.06 -10.48
CA LEU A 6 -24.31 -9.21 -9.90
C LEU A 6 -23.15 -10.02 -9.34
N ILE A 7 -23.45 -11.17 -8.68
CA ILE A 7 -22.42 -12.05 -8.15
C ILE A 7 -21.64 -12.73 -9.29
N GLY A 8 -22.37 -13.21 -10.33
CA GLY A 8 -21.72 -13.80 -11.50
C GLY A 8 -20.78 -12.83 -12.21
N LEU A 9 -21.22 -11.58 -12.40
CA LEU A 9 -20.38 -10.50 -12.96
C LEU A 9 -19.18 -10.20 -12.06
N ALA A 10 -19.36 -10.17 -10.73
CA ALA A 10 -18.28 -9.94 -9.80
C ALA A 10 -17.23 -11.07 -9.85
N SER A 11 -17.68 -12.33 -9.86
CA SER A 11 -16.80 -13.48 -9.97
C SER A 11 -16.04 -13.50 -11.30
N GLY A 12 -16.75 -13.41 -12.43
CA GLY A 12 -16.13 -13.41 -13.77
C GLY A 12 -15.17 -12.24 -13.99
N GLY A 13 -15.56 -11.03 -13.58
CA GLY A 13 -14.69 -9.84 -13.64
C GLY A 13 -13.44 -9.98 -12.77
N ALA A 14 -13.57 -10.59 -11.59
CA ALA A 14 -12.43 -10.85 -10.71
C ALA A 14 -11.48 -11.91 -11.30
N PHE A 15 -11.98 -12.98 -11.93
CA PHE A 15 -11.13 -13.93 -12.66
C PHE A 15 -10.39 -13.27 -13.82
N LEU A 16 -11.06 -12.40 -14.59
CA LEU A 16 -10.42 -11.65 -15.66
C LEU A 16 -9.31 -10.73 -15.12
N LEU A 17 -9.58 -9.98 -14.05
CA LEU A 17 -8.56 -9.12 -13.43
C LEU A 17 -7.40 -9.94 -12.89
N SER A 18 -7.66 -11.09 -12.25
CA SER A 18 -6.61 -12.00 -11.80
C SER A 18 -5.71 -12.43 -12.96
N PHE A 19 -6.31 -12.86 -14.08
CA PHE A 19 -5.56 -13.24 -15.29
C PHE A 19 -4.70 -12.10 -15.82
N LEU A 20 -5.23 -10.88 -15.87
CA LEU A 20 -4.50 -9.68 -16.30
C LEU A 20 -3.32 -9.35 -15.36
N LEU A 21 -3.48 -9.54 -14.04
CA LEU A 21 -2.41 -9.32 -13.08
C LEU A 21 -1.29 -10.35 -13.17
N PHE A 22 -1.62 -11.62 -13.47
CA PHE A 22 -0.61 -12.66 -13.73
C PHE A 22 0.20 -12.40 -15.00
N ASN A 23 -0.46 -11.88 -16.04
CA ASN A 23 0.10 -11.63 -17.37
C ASN A 23 0.34 -10.14 -17.62
N HIS A 24 0.62 -9.35 -16.57
CA HIS A 24 0.74 -7.91 -16.69
C HIS A 24 1.81 -7.51 -17.72
N PRO A 25 1.49 -6.68 -18.73
CA PRO A 25 2.39 -6.40 -19.85
C PRO A 25 3.62 -5.58 -19.46
N LYS A 26 3.55 -4.82 -18.36
CA LYS A 26 4.70 -4.05 -17.86
C LYS A 26 5.61 -4.94 -17.02
N ALA A 27 6.92 -4.84 -17.23
CA ALA A 27 7.93 -5.59 -16.46
C ALA A 27 8.04 -5.11 -14.98
N SER A 28 7.34 -4.01 -14.61
CA SER A 28 7.37 -3.46 -13.27
C SER A 28 6.51 -4.26 -12.28
N ASN A 29 7.00 -4.44 -11.07
CA ASN A 29 6.27 -5.06 -9.96
C ASN A 29 5.71 -6.48 -10.22
N VAL A 30 6.30 -7.24 -11.15
CA VAL A 30 5.74 -8.52 -11.65
C VAL A 30 5.41 -9.50 -10.52
N ARG A 31 6.32 -9.66 -9.54
CA ARG A 31 6.11 -10.60 -8.42
C ARG A 31 4.96 -10.14 -7.51
N ALA A 32 4.90 -8.85 -7.22
CA ALA A 32 3.83 -8.27 -6.42
C ALA A 32 2.46 -8.43 -7.11
N ASN A 33 2.40 -8.14 -8.42
CA ASN A 33 1.19 -8.28 -9.23
C ASN A 33 0.70 -9.72 -9.33
N ARG A 34 1.61 -10.72 -9.42
CA ARG A 34 1.22 -12.14 -9.40
C ARG A 34 0.58 -12.54 -8.07
N TRP A 35 1.12 -12.08 -6.93
CA TRP A 35 0.50 -12.33 -5.63
C TRP A 35 -0.84 -11.59 -5.48
N LEU A 36 -0.95 -10.37 -6.00
CA LEU A 36 -2.22 -9.64 -6.07
C LEU A 36 -3.22 -10.38 -6.97
N GLY A 37 -2.76 -10.95 -8.08
CA GLY A 37 -3.57 -11.81 -8.94
C GLY A 37 -4.10 -13.04 -8.21
N LEU A 38 -3.27 -13.72 -7.41
CA LEU A 38 -3.72 -14.83 -6.58
C LEU A 38 -4.77 -14.38 -5.54
N PHE A 39 -4.55 -13.26 -4.86
CA PHE A 39 -5.55 -12.68 -3.95
C PHE A 39 -6.89 -12.44 -4.66
N VAL A 40 -6.86 -11.85 -5.86
CA VAL A 40 -8.09 -11.60 -6.64
C VAL A 40 -8.74 -12.90 -7.12
N ALA A 41 -7.94 -13.92 -7.48
CA ALA A 41 -8.46 -15.24 -7.84
C ALA A 41 -9.23 -15.91 -6.68
N THR A 42 -8.72 -15.80 -5.46
CA THR A 42 -9.41 -16.35 -4.28
C THR A 42 -10.69 -15.60 -3.97
N LEU A 43 -10.72 -14.26 -4.14
CA LEU A 43 -11.97 -13.49 -4.05
C LEU A 43 -12.99 -13.88 -5.12
N ALA A 44 -12.52 -14.12 -6.36
CA ALA A 44 -13.37 -14.60 -7.44
C ALA A 44 -13.98 -15.98 -7.12
N ALA A 45 -13.18 -16.88 -6.53
CA ALA A 45 -13.63 -18.19 -6.07
C ALA A 45 -14.68 -18.07 -4.95
N SER A 46 -14.49 -17.18 -3.97
CA SER A 46 -15.48 -16.92 -2.92
C SER A 46 -16.79 -16.35 -3.50
N ALA A 47 -16.71 -15.44 -4.48
CA ALA A 47 -17.91 -14.97 -5.18
C ALA A 47 -18.59 -16.08 -5.98
N LEU A 48 -17.82 -16.99 -6.60
CA LEU A 48 -18.35 -18.19 -7.28
C LEU A 48 -19.08 -19.12 -6.29
N HIS A 49 -18.56 -19.30 -5.09
CA HIS A 49 -19.22 -20.07 -4.03
C HIS A 49 -20.63 -19.51 -3.75
N VAL A 50 -20.73 -18.19 -3.52
CA VAL A 50 -22.01 -17.53 -3.27
C VAL A 50 -22.95 -17.66 -4.48
N PHE A 51 -22.42 -17.54 -5.70
CA PHE A 51 -23.18 -17.72 -6.94
C PHE A 51 -23.78 -19.12 -7.06
N LEU A 52 -22.97 -20.16 -6.86
CA LEU A 52 -23.41 -21.56 -6.92
C LEU A 52 -24.47 -21.87 -5.85
N ASN A 53 -24.32 -21.32 -4.65
CA ASN A 53 -25.31 -21.46 -3.57
C ASN A 53 -26.65 -20.80 -3.92
N ASN A 54 -26.64 -19.59 -4.50
CA ASN A 54 -27.89 -18.91 -4.91
C ASN A 54 -28.65 -19.64 -6.02
N LEU A 55 -27.93 -20.39 -6.85
CA LEU A 55 -28.55 -21.22 -7.91
C LEU A 55 -28.89 -22.66 -7.45
N ASN A 56 -28.69 -22.98 -6.17
CA ASN A 56 -28.85 -24.32 -5.62
C ASN A 56 -28.03 -25.42 -6.32
N LEU A 57 -26.84 -25.01 -6.85
CA LEU A 57 -25.94 -25.93 -7.57
C LEU A 57 -24.90 -26.61 -6.65
N GLN A 58 -24.91 -26.33 -5.35
CA GLN A 58 -23.95 -26.89 -4.39
C GLN A 58 -23.96 -28.44 -4.37
N ALA A 59 -25.12 -29.04 -4.48
CA ALA A 59 -25.23 -30.52 -4.51
C ALA A 59 -24.64 -31.13 -5.79
N ARG A 60 -24.59 -30.38 -6.89
CA ARG A 60 -24.06 -30.82 -8.19
C ARG A 60 -22.54 -30.74 -8.26
N TYR A 61 -21.94 -29.80 -7.53
CA TYR A 61 -20.50 -29.51 -7.59
C TYR A 61 -19.83 -29.44 -6.20
N PRO A 62 -19.99 -30.45 -5.34
CA PRO A 62 -19.50 -30.42 -3.96
C PRO A 62 -17.97 -30.29 -3.88
N GLN A 63 -17.22 -30.95 -4.78
CA GLN A 63 -15.76 -30.90 -4.81
C GLN A 63 -15.25 -29.49 -5.13
N VAL A 64 -15.93 -28.74 -6.02
CA VAL A 64 -15.59 -27.36 -6.34
C VAL A 64 -15.71 -26.48 -5.08
N LEU A 65 -16.75 -26.66 -4.29
CA LEU A 65 -16.95 -25.89 -3.05
C LEU A 65 -15.85 -26.20 -2.02
N LEU A 66 -15.45 -27.46 -1.87
CA LEU A 66 -14.35 -27.84 -0.98
C LEU A 66 -13.02 -27.21 -1.41
N LEU A 67 -12.73 -27.16 -2.72
CA LEU A 67 -11.54 -26.49 -3.25
C LEU A 67 -11.58 -24.97 -3.02
N ILE A 68 -12.76 -24.35 -3.13
CA ILE A 68 -12.93 -22.93 -2.82
C ILE A 68 -12.65 -22.67 -1.35
N GLU A 69 -13.10 -23.53 -0.44
CA GLU A 69 -12.80 -23.39 0.99
C GLU A 69 -11.31 -23.43 1.28
N VAL A 70 -10.55 -24.32 0.63
CA VAL A 70 -9.08 -24.33 0.72
C VAL A 70 -8.50 -23.02 0.18
N ALA A 71 -8.98 -22.55 -0.99
CA ALA A 71 -8.50 -21.34 -1.63
C ALA A 71 -8.74 -20.08 -0.76
N GLU A 72 -9.81 -20.03 0.02
CA GLU A 72 -10.11 -18.92 0.92
C GLU A 72 -9.04 -18.72 2.01
N PHE A 73 -8.35 -19.80 2.44
CA PHE A 73 -7.21 -19.69 3.36
C PHE A 73 -5.96 -19.12 2.70
N LEU A 74 -5.90 -19.03 1.37
CA LEU A 74 -4.81 -18.37 0.63
C LEU A 74 -5.04 -16.85 0.50
N THR A 75 -6.27 -16.36 0.70
CA THR A 75 -6.65 -14.96 0.44
C THR A 75 -5.79 -13.98 1.22
N ALA A 76 -5.73 -14.11 2.53
CA ALA A 76 -5.00 -13.22 3.40
C ALA A 76 -3.47 -13.28 3.20
N PRO A 77 -2.84 -14.47 3.13
CA PRO A 77 -1.44 -14.61 2.79
C PRO A 77 -1.06 -14.03 1.42
N ALA A 78 -1.89 -14.22 0.39
CA ALA A 78 -1.60 -13.73 -0.95
C ALA A 78 -1.54 -12.20 -1.00
N LEU A 79 -2.49 -11.49 -0.36
CA LEU A 79 -2.43 -10.04 -0.25
C LEU A 79 -1.20 -9.57 0.53
N TYR A 80 -0.90 -10.19 1.66
CA TYR A 80 0.27 -9.86 2.46
C TYR A 80 1.58 -10.04 1.68
N LEU A 81 1.73 -11.16 0.97
CA LEU A 81 2.90 -11.39 0.12
C LEU A 81 2.99 -10.38 -1.02
N SER A 82 1.86 -10.02 -1.65
CA SER A 82 1.83 -8.93 -2.62
C SER A 82 2.40 -7.64 -2.03
N ILE A 83 1.92 -7.24 -0.86
CA ILE A 83 2.40 -6.04 -0.16
C ILE A 83 3.89 -6.14 0.17
N LEU A 84 4.37 -7.29 0.63
CA LEU A 84 5.80 -7.49 0.89
C LEU A 84 6.65 -7.32 -0.37
N PHE A 85 6.19 -7.83 -1.52
CA PHE A 85 6.90 -7.68 -2.79
C PHE A 85 6.81 -6.27 -3.37
N PHE A 86 5.79 -5.49 -3.07
CA PHE A 86 5.73 -4.07 -3.41
C PHE A 86 6.65 -3.23 -2.51
N THR A 87 6.77 -3.57 -1.22
CA THR A 87 7.33 -2.67 -0.21
C THR A 87 8.78 -2.96 0.17
N ILE A 88 9.29 -4.16 -0.10
CA ILE A 88 10.67 -4.54 0.25
C ILE A 88 11.52 -4.51 -1.00
N LEU A 89 12.51 -3.61 -0.99
CA LEU A 89 13.48 -3.46 -2.04
C LEU A 89 14.19 -4.79 -2.37
N GLY A 90 14.24 -5.16 -3.66
CA GLY A 90 14.97 -6.34 -4.11
C GLY A 90 14.49 -7.67 -3.52
N ARG A 91 13.29 -7.75 -2.94
CA ARG A 91 12.77 -8.95 -2.28
C ARG A 91 12.84 -10.19 -3.18
N LYS A 92 13.48 -11.23 -2.66
CA LYS A 92 13.48 -12.58 -3.22
C LYS A 92 12.59 -13.49 -2.39
N TYR A 93 12.15 -14.60 -2.97
CA TYR A 93 11.43 -15.64 -2.22
C TYR A 93 12.33 -16.23 -1.12
N LYS A 94 11.74 -16.40 0.06
CA LYS A 94 12.39 -17.02 1.23
C LYS A 94 11.66 -18.31 1.60
N ARG A 95 12.36 -19.31 2.13
CA ARG A 95 11.71 -20.55 2.62
C ARG A 95 10.64 -20.28 3.69
N VAL A 96 10.83 -19.23 4.47
CA VAL A 96 9.85 -18.78 5.48
C VAL A 96 8.52 -18.37 4.85
N ASP A 97 8.51 -17.91 3.59
CA ASP A 97 7.26 -17.53 2.91
C ASP A 97 6.31 -18.73 2.72
N LEU A 98 6.83 -19.97 2.74
CA LEU A 98 6.01 -21.18 2.63
C LEU A 98 5.12 -21.40 3.87
N TRP A 99 5.52 -20.93 5.05
CA TRP A 99 4.72 -21.06 6.26
C TRP A 99 3.40 -20.29 6.21
N HIS A 100 3.30 -19.28 5.35
CA HIS A 100 2.05 -18.57 5.12
C HIS A 100 0.96 -19.46 4.51
N PHE A 101 1.33 -20.58 3.90
CA PHE A 101 0.43 -21.54 3.28
C PHE A 101 0.08 -22.74 4.18
N ALA A 102 0.70 -22.85 5.34
CA ALA A 102 0.46 -23.94 6.28
C ALA A 102 -1.04 -24.09 6.65
N PRO A 103 -1.81 -23.03 6.94
CA PRO A 103 -3.24 -23.17 7.22
C PRO A 103 -4.02 -23.79 6.04
N ALA A 104 -3.77 -23.30 4.82
CA ALA A 104 -4.42 -23.85 3.62
C ALA A 104 -4.05 -25.33 3.38
N ALA A 105 -2.77 -25.68 3.59
CA ALA A 105 -2.29 -27.05 3.48
C ALA A 105 -2.96 -27.97 4.53
N THR A 106 -3.11 -27.50 5.76
CA THR A 106 -3.80 -28.24 6.84
C THR A 106 -5.26 -28.51 6.47
N ILE A 107 -5.97 -27.48 5.97
CA ILE A 107 -7.36 -27.64 5.51
C ILE A 107 -7.44 -28.58 4.31
N LEU A 108 -6.52 -28.47 3.35
CA LEU A 108 -6.48 -29.38 2.21
C LEU A 108 -6.30 -30.84 2.67
N LEU A 109 -5.37 -31.10 3.59
CA LEU A 109 -5.17 -32.44 4.15
C LEU A 109 -6.42 -32.96 4.86
N PHE A 110 -7.07 -32.10 5.63
CA PHE A 110 -8.34 -32.47 6.31
C PHE A 110 -9.46 -32.80 5.32
N LEU A 111 -9.54 -32.05 4.20
CA LEU A 111 -10.58 -32.25 3.18
C LEU A 111 -10.21 -33.28 2.10
N MET A 112 -9.04 -33.92 2.16
CA MET A 112 -8.64 -34.92 1.15
C MET A 112 -9.65 -36.08 1.02
N LYS A 113 -10.13 -36.66 2.14
CA LYS A 113 -11.11 -37.74 2.09
C LYS A 113 -12.40 -37.30 1.38
N PRO A 114 -13.07 -36.19 1.76
CA PRO A 114 -14.24 -35.69 1.02
C PRO A 114 -13.98 -35.39 -0.45
N LEU A 115 -12.82 -34.80 -0.79
CA LEU A 115 -12.48 -34.44 -2.17
C LEU A 115 -12.40 -35.68 -3.10
N PHE A 116 -11.77 -36.76 -2.64
CA PHE A 116 -11.55 -37.94 -3.49
C PHE A 116 -12.66 -38.97 -3.41
N THR A 117 -13.34 -39.12 -2.26
CA THR A 117 -14.36 -40.15 -2.06
C THR A 117 -15.79 -39.66 -2.12
N GLY A 118 -15.99 -38.31 -2.07
CA GLY A 118 -17.31 -37.70 -1.92
C GLY A 118 -17.98 -37.98 -0.54
N LYS A 119 -17.29 -38.66 0.37
CA LYS A 119 -17.83 -39.00 1.71
C LYS A 119 -17.38 -37.95 2.72
N ASN A 120 -18.29 -37.54 3.58
CA ASN A 120 -17.97 -36.60 4.66
C ASN A 120 -16.89 -37.14 5.62
N VAL A 121 -16.21 -36.25 6.32
CA VAL A 121 -15.32 -36.60 7.41
C VAL A 121 -16.18 -37.22 8.54
N GLU A 122 -15.83 -38.43 8.95
CA GLU A 122 -16.46 -39.08 10.10
C GLU A 122 -15.72 -38.67 11.37
N PHE A 123 -16.47 -38.27 12.37
CA PHE A 123 -15.96 -37.92 13.70
C PHE A 123 -16.37 -39.02 14.69
N ALA A 124 -15.51 -39.30 15.65
CA ALA A 124 -15.78 -40.33 16.65
C ALA A 124 -16.93 -39.94 17.59
N ASP A 125 -17.18 -38.65 17.75
CA ASP A 125 -18.13 -38.08 18.70
C ASP A 125 -18.60 -36.69 18.23
N GLU A 126 -19.84 -36.35 18.56
CA GLU A 126 -20.48 -35.07 18.17
C GLU A 126 -19.81 -33.88 18.84
N LEU A 127 -19.27 -34.03 20.05
CA LEU A 127 -18.53 -32.95 20.74
C LEU A 127 -17.23 -32.62 19.98
N VAL A 128 -16.49 -33.62 19.53
CA VAL A 128 -15.28 -33.48 18.72
C VAL A 128 -15.62 -32.80 17.39
N LYS A 129 -16.70 -33.20 16.75
CA LYS A 129 -17.20 -32.62 15.50
C LYS A 129 -17.50 -31.12 15.69
N GLN A 130 -18.26 -30.75 16.71
CA GLN A 130 -18.60 -29.38 17.03
C GLN A 130 -17.34 -28.55 17.33
N GLY A 131 -16.41 -29.10 18.09
CA GLY A 131 -15.11 -28.44 18.38
C GLY A 131 -14.32 -28.13 17.11
N VAL A 132 -14.19 -29.11 16.21
CA VAL A 132 -13.47 -28.94 14.93
C VAL A 132 -14.18 -27.92 14.04
N LEU A 133 -15.50 -27.99 13.90
CA LEU A 133 -16.26 -27.04 13.08
C LEU A 133 -16.14 -25.60 13.63
N THR A 134 -16.22 -25.42 14.95
CA THR A 134 -16.02 -24.12 15.60
C THR A 134 -14.61 -23.59 15.36
N MET A 135 -13.58 -24.44 15.49
CA MET A 135 -12.20 -24.07 15.20
C MET A 135 -12.03 -23.63 13.75
N LEU A 136 -12.60 -24.36 12.78
CA LEU A 136 -12.56 -24.01 11.37
C LEU A 136 -13.28 -22.70 11.08
N MET A 137 -14.44 -22.49 11.70
CA MET A 137 -15.20 -21.24 11.59
C MET A 137 -14.40 -20.02 12.08
N LEU A 138 -13.65 -20.16 13.17
CA LEU A 138 -12.87 -19.07 13.75
C LEU A 138 -11.50 -18.89 13.09
N ALA A 139 -10.95 -19.93 12.47
CA ALA A 139 -9.60 -19.89 11.89
C ALA A 139 -9.45 -18.83 10.78
N LYS A 140 -10.42 -18.73 9.86
CA LYS A 140 -10.41 -17.74 8.77
C LYS A 140 -10.41 -16.29 9.29
N PRO A 141 -11.36 -15.85 10.14
CA PRO A 141 -11.37 -14.47 10.63
C PRO A 141 -10.12 -14.14 11.47
N VAL A 142 -9.65 -15.06 12.30
CA VAL A 142 -8.42 -14.87 13.08
C VAL A 142 -7.23 -14.69 12.15
N GLN A 143 -7.08 -15.57 11.16
CA GLN A 143 -6.04 -15.42 10.13
C GLN A 143 -6.16 -14.08 9.41
N THR A 144 -7.36 -13.70 8.97
CA THR A 144 -7.59 -12.46 8.24
C THR A 144 -7.21 -11.24 9.08
N VAL A 145 -7.62 -11.17 10.35
CA VAL A 145 -7.25 -10.08 11.26
C VAL A 145 -5.74 -9.97 11.42
N ALA A 146 -5.07 -11.11 11.63
CA ALA A 146 -3.60 -11.12 11.78
C ALA A 146 -2.91 -10.56 10.52
N TYR A 147 -3.33 -10.99 9.33
CA TYR A 147 -2.73 -10.51 8.07
C TYR A 147 -3.13 -9.08 7.73
N LEU A 148 -4.32 -8.60 8.08
CA LEU A 148 -4.68 -7.19 7.97
C LEU A 148 -3.76 -6.31 8.81
N PHE A 149 -3.50 -6.71 10.05
CA PHE A 149 -2.57 -6.01 10.95
C PHE A 149 -1.14 -5.99 10.39
N LEU A 150 -0.61 -7.15 9.97
CA LEU A 150 0.73 -7.26 9.39
C LEU A 150 0.87 -6.43 8.11
N SER A 151 -0.15 -6.47 7.24
CA SER A 151 -0.21 -5.72 5.99
C SER A 151 -0.23 -4.21 6.24
N TYR A 152 -1.06 -3.75 7.16
CA TYR A 152 -1.14 -2.34 7.53
C TYR A 152 0.20 -1.83 8.09
N HIS A 153 0.78 -2.58 9.02
CA HIS A 153 2.06 -2.23 9.62
C HIS A 153 3.20 -2.19 8.59
N GLN A 154 3.21 -3.13 7.63
CA GLN A 154 4.19 -3.14 6.55
C GLN A 154 4.04 -1.93 5.61
N LEU A 155 2.81 -1.53 5.27
CA LEU A 155 2.55 -0.33 4.48
C LEU A 155 2.96 0.96 5.22
N GLU A 156 2.73 1.02 6.54
CA GLU A 156 3.21 2.14 7.37
C GLU A 156 4.74 2.27 7.33
N ARG A 157 5.45 1.12 7.49
CA ARG A 157 6.91 1.09 7.38
C ARG A 157 7.38 1.57 6.01
N HIS A 158 6.75 1.08 4.95
CA HIS A 158 7.07 1.48 3.59
C HIS A 158 6.90 2.98 3.37
N GLN A 159 5.78 3.56 3.80
CA GLN A 159 5.53 5.00 3.63
C GLN A 159 6.55 5.85 4.39
N ARG A 160 7.00 5.40 5.57
CA ARG A 160 8.09 6.09 6.28
C ARG A 160 9.41 5.98 5.52
N ALA A 161 9.72 4.79 4.99
CA ALA A 161 10.95 4.56 4.23
C ALA A 161 11.01 5.36 2.92
N ILE A 162 9.91 5.42 2.16
CA ILE A 162 9.84 6.22 0.93
C ILE A 162 10.08 7.71 1.20
N ARG A 163 9.58 8.26 2.29
CA ARG A 163 9.82 9.66 2.68
C ARG A 163 11.28 9.96 3.05
N GLN A 164 12.11 8.96 3.25
CA GLN A 164 13.55 9.15 3.43
C GLN A 164 14.28 9.33 2.11
N VAL A 165 13.72 8.91 0.98
CA VAL A 165 14.45 8.79 -0.28
C VAL A 165 13.81 9.53 -1.46
N ALA A 166 12.52 9.86 -1.38
CA ALA A 166 11.77 10.53 -2.44
C ALA A 166 11.08 11.81 -1.95
N SER A 167 11.14 12.87 -2.77
CA SER A 167 10.44 14.13 -2.52
C SER A 167 9.00 14.14 -3.03
N ALA A 168 8.69 13.24 -3.99
CA ALA A 168 7.36 12.97 -4.52
C ALA A 168 6.99 11.51 -4.25
N THR A 169 5.93 11.27 -3.51
CA THR A 169 5.62 9.92 -2.99
C THR A 169 4.33 9.33 -3.54
N GLU A 170 3.45 10.12 -4.18
CA GLU A 170 2.09 9.73 -4.54
C GLU A 170 2.00 8.51 -5.46
N ALA A 171 2.95 8.37 -6.37
CA ALA A 171 2.97 7.24 -7.32
C ALA A 171 3.47 5.94 -6.70
N VAL A 172 4.17 6.02 -5.55
CA VAL A 172 4.93 4.90 -4.97
C VAL A 172 4.59 4.60 -3.50
N ASP A 173 3.77 5.42 -2.84
CA ASP A 173 3.44 5.30 -1.42
C ASP A 173 2.41 4.21 -1.10
N LEU A 174 1.82 3.60 -2.13
CA LEU A 174 0.84 2.51 -2.02
C LEU A 174 -0.38 2.84 -1.13
N HIS A 175 -0.78 4.11 -1.07
CA HIS A 175 -1.94 4.56 -0.28
C HIS A 175 -3.23 3.81 -0.65
N TRP A 176 -3.37 3.41 -1.91
CA TRP A 176 -4.52 2.65 -2.38
C TRP A 176 -4.63 1.27 -1.73
N LEU A 177 -3.49 0.62 -1.40
CA LEU A 177 -3.51 -0.66 -0.67
C LEU A 177 -4.05 -0.50 0.76
N LYS A 178 -3.77 0.63 1.44
CA LYS A 178 -4.40 0.90 2.75
C LYS A 178 -5.91 1.03 2.65
N LYS A 179 -6.40 1.71 1.60
CA LYS A 179 -7.85 1.81 1.34
C LYS A 179 -8.44 0.44 1.06
N LEU A 180 -7.74 -0.41 0.29
CA LEU A 180 -8.15 -1.80 0.06
C LEU A 180 -8.24 -2.60 1.36
N LEU A 181 -7.24 -2.50 2.25
CA LEU A 181 -7.28 -3.16 3.56
C LEU A 181 -8.47 -2.70 4.40
N ALA A 182 -8.81 -1.39 4.37
CA ALA A 182 -9.98 -0.87 5.06
C ALA A 182 -11.29 -1.45 4.51
N VAL A 183 -11.46 -1.49 3.19
CA VAL A 183 -12.63 -2.10 2.54
C VAL A 183 -12.73 -3.58 2.90
N TRP A 184 -11.62 -4.31 2.88
CA TRP A 184 -11.60 -5.72 3.25
C TRP A 184 -11.92 -5.93 4.73
N GLY A 185 -11.48 -5.04 5.62
CA GLY A 185 -11.88 -5.02 7.02
C GLY A 185 -13.39 -4.85 7.22
N VAL A 186 -14.03 -3.97 6.42
CA VAL A 186 -15.50 -3.80 6.44
C VAL A 186 -16.21 -5.08 5.98
N VAL A 187 -15.70 -5.74 4.93
CA VAL A 187 -16.25 -7.04 4.46
C VAL A 187 -16.13 -8.11 5.55
N LEU A 188 -14.99 -8.17 6.25
CA LEU A 188 -14.79 -9.07 7.38
C LEU A 188 -15.78 -8.80 8.51
N LEU A 189 -16.01 -7.53 8.87
CA LEU A 189 -16.99 -7.16 9.90
C LEU A 189 -18.42 -7.54 9.50
N ALA A 190 -18.79 -7.37 8.22
CA ALA A 190 -20.09 -7.80 7.71
C ALA A 190 -20.25 -9.34 7.79
N TRP A 191 -19.18 -10.09 7.52
CA TRP A 191 -19.19 -11.55 7.65
C TRP A 191 -19.27 -11.99 9.11
N LEU A 192 -18.50 -11.38 10.02
CA LEU A 192 -18.60 -11.65 11.46
C LEU A 192 -19.98 -11.34 12.00
N ASN A 193 -20.58 -10.24 11.56
CA ASN A 193 -21.94 -9.87 11.93
C ASN A 193 -22.94 -10.97 11.51
N LEU A 194 -22.84 -11.47 10.29
CA LEU A 194 -23.68 -12.57 9.83
C LEU A 194 -23.45 -13.83 10.66
N ALA A 195 -22.18 -14.18 10.93
CA ALA A 195 -21.80 -15.41 11.62
C ALA A 195 -22.28 -15.45 13.09
N PHE A 196 -22.20 -14.32 13.81
CA PHE A 196 -22.51 -14.25 15.23
C PHE A 196 -23.90 -13.70 15.55
N PHE A 197 -24.45 -12.81 14.73
CA PHE A 197 -25.73 -12.14 15.00
C PHE A 197 -26.83 -12.46 13.99
N GLY A 198 -26.50 -13.15 12.88
CA GLY A 198 -27.47 -13.54 11.85
C GLY A 198 -28.10 -12.35 11.11
N PHE A 199 -27.57 -11.13 11.22
CA PHE A 199 -28.12 -9.93 10.59
C PHE A 199 -27.80 -9.90 9.08
N THR A 200 -28.73 -10.43 8.29
CA THR A 200 -28.60 -10.64 6.84
C THR A 200 -28.54 -9.37 5.96
N PRO A 201 -29.14 -8.20 6.33
CA PRO A 201 -29.13 -7.03 5.44
C PRO A 201 -27.75 -6.60 4.98
N LEU A 202 -26.74 -6.57 5.87
CA LEU A 202 -25.36 -6.22 5.53
C LEU A 202 -24.74 -7.19 4.50
N PHE A 203 -25.06 -8.48 4.61
CA PHE A 203 -24.56 -9.50 3.72
C PHE A 203 -25.12 -9.34 2.29
N ASN A 204 -26.37 -8.88 2.15
CA ASN A 204 -27.01 -8.67 0.84
C ASN A 204 -26.32 -7.60 -0.02
N TYR A 205 -25.58 -6.66 0.60
CA TYR A 205 -24.81 -5.62 -0.11
C TYR A 205 -23.37 -6.06 -0.47
N THR A 206 -22.91 -7.23 0.00
CA THR A 206 -21.54 -7.70 -0.29
C THR A 206 -21.20 -7.78 -1.77
N PRO A 207 -22.08 -8.20 -2.72
CA PRO A 207 -21.75 -8.20 -4.14
C PRO A 207 -21.47 -6.82 -4.71
N ILE A 208 -22.14 -5.80 -4.21
CA ILE A 208 -21.89 -4.40 -4.63
C ILE A 208 -20.51 -3.97 -4.12
N LEU A 209 -20.15 -4.34 -2.89
CA LEU A 209 -18.82 -4.09 -2.33
C LEU A 209 -17.72 -4.83 -3.11
N TYR A 210 -17.98 -6.08 -3.53
CA TYR A 210 -17.06 -6.84 -4.39
C TYR A 210 -16.85 -6.15 -5.74
N LEU A 211 -17.91 -5.72 -6.42
CA LEU A 211 -17.82 -4.99 -7.69
C LEU A 211 -17.08 -3.66 -7.53
N ALA A 212 -17.43 -2.88 -6.53
CA ALA A 212 -16.76 -1.61 -6.23
C ALA A 212 -15.27 -1.84 -5.93
N GLY A 213 -14.94 -2.86 -5.13
CA GLY A 213 -13.57 -3.27 -4.84
C GLY A 213 -12.81 -3.73 -6.09
N LEU A 214 -13.46 -4.44 -7.00
CA LEU A 214 -12.88 -4.88 -8.27
C LEU A 214 -12.54 -3.69 -9.17
N TYR A 215 -13.46 -2.72 -9.34
CA TYR A 215 -13.19 -1.49 -10.08
C TYR A 215 -12.06 -0.69 -9.47
N PHE A 216 -12.06 -0.56 -8.15
CA PHE A 216 -10.99 0.11 -7.41
C PHE A 216 -9.64 -0.57 -7.65
N LEU A 217 -9.55 -1.90 -7.48
CA LEU A 217 -8.34 -2.68 -7.72
C LEU A 217 -7.84 -2.54 -9.16
N THR A 218 -8.75 -2.65 -10.14
CA THR A 218 -8.41 -2.51 -11.56
C THR A 218 -7.82 -1.14 -11.83
N HIS A 219 -8.46 -0.08 -11.36
CA HIS A 219 -8.01 1.30 -11.57
C HIS A 219 -6.61 1.54 -11.01
N PHE A 220 -6.37 1.13 -9.77
CA PHE A 220 -5.10 1.42 -9.10
C PHE A 220 -3.98 0.45 -9.48
N SER A 221 -4.26 -0.85 -9.64
CA SER A 221 -3.24 -1.84 -9.99
C SER A 221 -2.63 -1.61 -11.38
N ILE A 222 -3.46 -1.22 -12.37
CA ILE A 222 -2.99 -0.93 -13.74
C ILE A 222 -2.15 0.36 -13.78
N ARG A 223 -2.48 1.36 -12.96
CA ARG A 223 -1.78 2.64 -12.91
C ARG A 223 -0.56 2.65 -11.99
N GLN A 224 -0.37 1.59 -11.18
CA GLN A 224 0.74 1.54 -10.23
C GLN A 224 2.07 1.59 -10.98
N GLN A 225 2.86 2.61 -10.66
CA GLN A 225 4.23 2.75 -11.14
C GLN A 225 5.17 1.81 -10.38
N GLU A 226 6.36 1.62 -10.91
CA GLU A 226 7.42 0.90 -10.20
C GLU A 226 7.76 1.62 -8.89
N VAL A 227 7.67 0.89 -7.78
CA VAL A 227 7.81 1.51 -6.44
C VAL A 227 9.25 1.96 -6.18
N TYR A 228 10.23 1.22 -6.70
CA TYR A 228 11.65 1.53 -6.56
C TYR A 228 12.30 1.61 -7.95
N ALA A 229 11.93 2.64 -8.72
CA ALA A 229 12.45 2.91 -10.06
C ALA A 229 13.87 3.54 -9.99
N PHE A 230 14.77 2.92 -9.23
CA PHE A 230 16.16 3.35 -9.08
C PHE A 230 17.09 2.38 -9.83
N SER A 231 18.24 2.88 -10.26
CA SER A 231 19.29 2.03 -10.84
C SER A 231 19.82 1.01 -9.82
N PRO A 232 20.40 -0.13 -10.26
CA PRO A 232 20.97 -1.12 -9.35
C PRO A 232 22.04 -0.58 -8.38
N SER A 233 22.79 0.46 -8.78
CA SER A 233 23.77 1.14 -7.95
C SER A 233 23.08 1.98 -6.85
N GLU A 234 22.08 2.78 -7.23
CA GLU A 234 21.31 3.59 -6.28
C GLU A 234 20.56 2.70 -5.27
N LEU A 235 20.02 1.56 -5.71
CA LEU A 235 19.35 0.61 -4.82
C LEU A 235 20.27 0.10 -3.72
N LYS A 236 21.56 -0.17 -4.03
CA LYS A 236 22.55 -0.57 -3.02
C LYS A 236 22.85 0.55 -2.01
N GLU A 237 22.89 1.80 -2.47
CA GLU A 237 23.11 2.96 -1.60
C GLU A 237 21.89 3.27 -0.72
N LEU A 238 20.69 3.01 -1.22
CA LEU A 238 19.44 3.27 -0.50
C LEU A 238 19.09 2.19 0.53
N GLU A 239 19.57 0.95 0.34
CA GLU A 239 19.28 -0.16 1.25
C GLU A 239 19.60 0.15 2.73
N PRO A 240 20.74 0.75 3.09
CA PRO A 240 21.02 1.16 4.47
C PRO A 240 20.06 2.25 4.96
N VAL A 241 19.71 3.22 4.13
CA VAL A 241 18.82 4.34 4.50
C VAL A 241 17.41 3.82 4.79
N ILE A 242 16.88 2.96 3.91
CA ILE A 242 15.54 2.37 4.01
C ILE A 242 15.45 1.40 5.20
N SER A 243 16.52 0.64 5.47
CA SER A 243 16.55 -0.36 6.55
C SER A 243 16.75 0.27 7.94
N SER A 244 17.44 1.41 8.02
CA SER A 244 17.75 2.09 9.29
C SER A 244 16.56 2.84 9.90
N THR A 245 15.40 2.86 9.26
CA THR A 245 14.18 3.55 9.74
C THR A 245 13.71 3.10 11.15
N HIS A 246 14.38 2.12 11.76
CA HIS A 246 14.05 1.54 13.07
C HIS A 246 15.14 1.65 14.15
N VAL A 247 16.33 2.12 13.79
CA VAL A 247 17.39 2.24 14.79
C VAL A 247 17.60 3.74 15.03
N ALA A 248 17.26 4.22 16.22
CA ALA A 248 17.78 5.50 16.70
C ALA A 248 19.29 5.46 16.42
N MET A 249 19.79 6.47 15.65
CA MET A 249 21.19 6.50 15.22
C MET A 249 22.10 6.36 16.44
N THR A 250 22.65 5.19 16.62
CA THR A 250 23.66 4.93 17.64
C THR A 250 24.92 5.72 17.31
N GLU A 251 25.61 6.25 18.30
CA GLU A 251 26.86 7.03 18.17
C GLU A 251 27.93 6.40 17.25
N LYS A 252 27.87 5.09 17.01
CA LYS A 252 28.72 4.35 16.05
C LYS A 252 28.54 4.76 14.59
N GLN A 253 27.52 5.55 14.24
CA GLN A 253 27.23 6.01 12.87
C GLN A 253 27.72 7.43 12.56
N LYS A 254 28.46 8.08 13.45
CA LYS A 254 29.15 9.36 13.17
C LYS A 254 30.24 9.15 12.10
N ARG A 255 29.85 9.13 10.84
CA ARG A 255 30.77 9.02 9.69
C ARG A 255 31.34 10.36 9.24
N LEU A 256 30.78 11.46 9.73
CA LEU A 256 31.18 12.83 9.39
C LEU A 256 31.66 13.52 10.64
N SER A 257 32.80 14.22 10.55
CA SER A 257 33.26 15.12 11.61
C SER A 257 32.39 16.36 11.68
N ASP A 258 32.39 17.08 12.80
CA ASP A 258 31.59 18.29 12.97
C ASP A 258 31.97 19.38 11.94
N SER A 259 33.26 19.49 11.57
CA SER A 259 33.71 20.36 10.52
C SER A 259 33.24 20.00 9.11
N GLN A 260 33.19 18.69 8.82
CA GLN A 260 32.60 18.19 7.56
C GLN A 260 31.08 18.44 7.49
N LEU A 261 30.36 18.29 8.61
CA LEU A 261 28.93 18.61 8.67
C LEU A 261 28.65 20.06 8.32
N VAL A 262 29.39 20.99 8.90
CA VAL A 262 29.24 22.45 8.60
C VAL A 262 29.50 22.74 7.13
N PHE A 263 30.61 22.24 6.58
CA PHE A 263 30.98 22.42 5.17
C PHE A 263 29.91 21.86 4.22
N LEU A 264 29.42 20.63 4.48
CA LEU A 264 28.40 20.01 3.65
C LEU A 264 27.04 20.68 3.79
N GLN A 265 26.72 21.22 4.97
CA GLN A 265 25.51 22.01 5.19
C GLN A 265 25.53 23.29 4.35
N GLU A 266 26.65 24.01 4.34
CA GLU A 266 26.80 25.23 3.51
C GLU A 266 26.64 24.89 2.02
N LYS A 267 27.27 23.80 1.56
CA LYS A 267 27.17 23.36 0.17
C LYS A 267 25.71 22.97 -0.20
N LEU A 268 25.03 22.25 0.68
CA LEU A 268 23.63 21.89 0.49
C LEU A 268 22.74 23.14 0.43
N GLU A 269 22.95 24.12 1.33
CA GLU A 269 22.19 25.37 1.31
C GLU A 269 22.45 26.18 0.04
N GLN A 270 23.67 26.19 -0.48
CA GLN A 270 23.99 26.88 -1.75
C GLN A 270 23.21 26.25 -2.91
N LEU A 271 23.15 24.90 -3.02
CA LEU A 271 22.35 24.18 -4.03
C LEU A 271 20.86 24.53 -3.90
N MET A 272 20.35 24.56 -2.68
CA MET A 272 18.94 24.89 -2.44
C MET A 272 18.63 26.36 -2.77
N ARG A 273 19.48 27.32 -2.40
CA ARG A 273 19.20 28.75 -2.61
C ARG A 273 19.54 29.25 -4.02
N ARG A 274 20.70 28.83 -4.60
CA ARG A 274 21.17 29.35 -5.89
C ARG A 274 20.63 28.54 -7.07
N GLU A 275 20.72 27.23 -6.99
CA GLU A 275 20.31 26.36 -8.08
C GLU A 275 18.84 25.94 -8.00
N LYS A 276 18.20 26.20 -6.84
CA LYS A 276 16.78 25.83 -6.59
C LYS A 276 16.47 24.37 -7.01
N VAL A 277 17.37 23.44 -6.69
CA VAL A 277 17.27 22.03 -7.09
C VAL A 277 15.96 21.37 -6.66
N TYR A 278 15.27 21.93 -5.66
CA TYR A 278 13.96 21.48 -5.19
C TYR A 278 12.84 21.69 -6.21
N LEU A 279 13.06 22.52 -7.25
CA LEU A 279 12.08 22.71 -8.33
C LEU A 279 11.98 21.48 -9.26
N ASP A 280 13.01 20.61 -9.24
CA ASP A 280 12.91 19.32 -9.87
C ASP A 280 11.87 18.46 -9.12
N ASN A 281 10.76 18.20 -9.79
CA ASN A 281 9.63 17.50 -9.20
C ASN A 281 9.90 16.02 -8.93
N GLU A 282 10.92 15.42 -9.54
CA GLU A 282 11.38 14.04 -9.35
C GLU A 282 12.64 13.93 -8.50
N LEU A 283 13.06 15.03 -7.83
CA LEU A 283 14.25 15.07 -7.01
C LEU A 283 14.24 13.91 -5.98
N SER A 284 15.29 13.10 -6.03
CA SER A 284 15.51 11.96 -5.12
C SER A 284 16.73 12.19 -4.22
N LEU A 285 16.81 11.45 -3.12
CA LEU A 285 17.96 11.51 -2.20
C LEU A 285 19.28 11.16 -2.92
N PRO A 286 19.38 10.10 -3.75
CA PRO A 286 20.62 9.82 -4.50
C PRO A 286 21.01 10.96 -5.44
N THR A 287 20.05 11.52 -6.19
CA THR A 287 20.31 12.61 -7.12
C THR A 287 20.86 13.85 -6.40
N LEU A 288 20.28 14.20 -5.25
CA LEU A 288 20.78 15.33 -4.45
C LEU A 288 22.13 15.01 -3.81
N ALA A 289 22.35 13.80 -3.33
CA ALA A 289 23.61 13.34 -2.76
C ALA A 289 24.76 13.43 -3.78
N GLN A 290 24.52 13.02 -5.02
CA GLN A 290 25.47 13.16 -6.11
C GLN A 290 25.85 14.64 -6.36
N ARG A 291 24.91 15.57 -6.35
CA ARG A 291 25.17 17.01 -6.50
C ARG A 291 25.98 17.60 -5.33
N VAL A 292 25.70 17.13 -4.11
CA VAL A 292 26.47 17.50 -2.92
C VAL A 292 27.87 16.85 -2.93
N GLY A 293 28.04 15.70 -3.61
CA GLY A 293 29.30 14.94 -3.68
C GLY A 293 29.51 14.03 -2.47
N VAL A 294 28.42 13.45 -1.95
CA VAL A 294 28.41 12.52 -0.82
C VAL A 294 27.53 11.30 -1.15
N SER A 295 27.59 10.26 -0.34
CA SER A 295 26.67 9.14 -0.45
C SER A 295 25.24 9.51 0.01
N ALA A 296 24.23 8.81 -0.48
CA ALA A 296 22.83 8.98 -0.05
C ALA A 296 22.68 8.83 1.47
N HIS A 297 23.44 7.92 2.09
CA HIS A 297 23.43 7.73 3.53
C HIS A 297 23.99 8.93 4.30
N GLU A 298 25.10 9.51 3.84
CA GLU A 298 25.71 10.72 4.45
C GLU A 298 24.79 11.93 4.31
N LEU A 299 24.15 12.11 3.14
CA LEU A 299 23.18 13.20 2.95
C LEU A 299 21.95 13.01 3.85
N SER A 300 21.43 11.80 3.97
CA SER A 300 20.32 11.51 4.89
C SER A 300 20.69 11.83 6.33
N TYR A 301 21.92 11.48 6.75
CA TYR A 301 22.44 11.81 8.07
C TYR A 301 22.55 13.33 8.25
N LEU A 302 23.14 14.05 7.28
CA LEU A 302 23.26 15.51 7.32
C LEU A 302 21.90 16.18 7.50
N ILE A 303 20.91 15.82 6.69
CA ILE A 303 19.56 16.40 6.75
C ILE A 303 18.92 16.14 8.14
N ASN A 304 19.02 14.93 8.65
CA ASN A 304 18.49 14.60 9.97
C ASN A 304 19.22 15.35 11.10
N ALA A 305 20.55 15.41 11.06
CA ALA A 305 21.37 16.02 12.11
C ALA A 305 21.25 17.56 12.13
N ALA A 306 21.27 18.20 10.94
CA ALA A 306 21.27 19.66 10.86
C ALA A 306 19.87 20.29 10.90
N TYR A 307 18.83 19.58 10.40
CA TYR A 307 17.48 20.16 10.25
C TYR A 307 16.40 19.40 11.02
N CYS A 308 16.71 18.26 11.66
CA CYS A 308 15.72 17.38 12.33
C CYS A 308 14.57 16.95 11.39
N GLU A 309 14.86 16.82 10.12
CA GLU A 309 13.89 16.51 9.06
C GLU A 309 14.31 15.25 8.29
N ASN A 310 13.34 14.56 7.67
CA ASN A 310 13.64 13.61 6.61
C ASN A 310 13.73 14.33 5.25
N PHE A 311 14.25 13.65 4.23
CA PHE A 311 14.44 14.19 2.89
C PHE A 311 13.14 14.78 2.30
N TYR A 312 12.01 14.07 2.42
CA TYR A 312 10.71 14.55 1.95
C TYR A 312 10.30 15.87 2.60
N SER A 313 10.42 15.97 3.93
CA SER A 313 10.07 17.19 4.66
C SER A 313 11.02 18.35 4.31
N PHE A 314 12.32 18.07 4.23
CA PHE A 314 13.34 19.05 3.87
C PHE A 314 13.09 19.68 2.51
N VAL A 315 12.90 18.86 1.46
CA VAL A 315 12.64 19.36 0.10
C VAL A 315 11.32 20.12 0.03
N ASN A 316 10.25 19.56 0.60
CA ASN A 316 8.93 20.17 0.52
C ASN A 316 8.83 21.49 1.33
N ARG A 317 9.63 21.67 2.37
CA ARG A 317 9.73 22.96 3.06
C ARG A 317 10.25 24.07 2.11
N HIS A 318 11.30 23.80 1.34
CA HIS A 318 11.80 24.75 0.35
C HIS A 318 10.78 25.02 -0.76
N ARG A 319 10.05 23.99 -1.22
CA ARG A 319 8.97 24.17 -2.19
C ARG A 319 7.82 25.01 -1.66
N VAL A 320 7.49 24.90 -0.38
CA VAL A 320 6.45 25.74 0.26
C VAL A 320 6.91 27.21 0.32
N GLU A 321 8.17 27.47 0.67
CA GLU A 321 8.71 28.84 0.67
C GLU A 321 8.68 29.42 -0.75
N GLU A 322 9.07 28.67 -1.78
CA GLU A 322 8.95 29.11 -3.16
C GLU A 322 7.49 29.38 -3.55
N ALA A 323 6.56 28.50 -3.18
CA ALA A 323 5.13 28.71 -3.44
C ALA A 323 4.60 29.99 -2.79
N LYS A 324 5.05 30.34 -1.58
CA LYS A 324 4.70 31.62 -0.92
C LYS A 324 5.19 32.82 -1.74
N HIS A 325 6.40 32.76 -2.30
CA HIS A 325 6.91 33.79 -3.19
C HIS A 325 6.09 33.90 -4.48
N LEU A 326 5.75 32.76 -5.11
CA LEU A 326 4.95 32.73 -6.32
C LEU A 326 3.54 33.29 -6.11
N LEU A 327 2.92 33.02 -4.95
CA LEU A 327 1.57 33.50 -4.61
C LEU A 327 1.47 35.05 -4.51
N VAL A 328 2.55 35.74 -4.18
CA VAL A 328 2.57 37.21 -4.07
C VAL A 328 3.17 37.89 -5.29
N SER A 329 3.74 37.13 -6.22
CA SER A 329 4.40 37.69 -7.41
C SER A 329 3.38 38.01 -8.50
N GLN A 330 3.39 39.23 -9.02
CA GLN A 330 2.54 39.67 -10.14
C GLN A 330 2.74 38.84 -11.41
N GLN A 331 3.94 38.30 -11.62
CA GLN A 331 4.26 37.47 -12.78
C GLN A 331 3.39 36.18 -12.84
N TYR A 332 2.89 35.72 -11.71
CA TYR A 332 2.13 34.46 -11.60
C TYR A 332 0.66 34.67 -11.23
N GLU A 333 0.16 35.90 -11.28
CA GLU A 333 -1.23 36.25 -10.95
C GLU A 333 -2.27 35.47 -11.79
N GLN A 334 -1.91 35.10 -13.03
CA GLN A 334 -2.78 34.31 -13.93
C GLN A 334 -2.75 32.81 -13.66
N LEU A 335 -1.84 32.31 -12.82
CA LEU A 335 -1.77 30.90 -12.51
C LEU A 335 -2.82 30.51 -11.46
N ASN A 336 -3.49 29.38 -11.71
CA ASN A 336 -4.29 28.77 -10.68
C ASN A 336 -3.40 28.06 -9.63
N MET A 337 -4.00 27.64 -8.50
CA MET A 337 -3.28 26.95 -7.41
C MET A 337 -2.52 25.68 -7.86
N VAL A 338 -2.97 25.03 -8.92
CA VAL A 338 -2.29 23.85 -9.48
C VAL A 338 -1.04 24.29 -10.24
N GLY A 339 -1.12 25.36 -11.01
CA GLY A 339 0.03 25.94 -11.69
C GLY A 339 1.11 26.41 -10.72
N ILE A 340 0.72 27.10 -9.63
CA ILE A 340 1.64 27.49 -8.54
C ILE A 340 2.33 26.25 -7.93
N ALA A 341 1.56 25.18 -7.66
CA ALA A 341 2.12 23.95 -7.11
C ALA A 341 3.21 23.37 -8.03
N TYR A 342 2.93 23.25 -9.34
CA TYR A 342 3.91 22.71 -10.29
C TYR A 342 5.14 23.64 -10.45
N GLN A 343 4.97 24.94 -10.50
CA GLN A 343 6.08 25.89 -10.57
C GLN A 343 6.97 25.85 -9.32
N ALA A 344 6.37 25.54 -8.16
CA ALA A 344 7.13 25.34 -6.92
C ALA A 344 7.77 23.94 -6.80
N GLY A 345 7.66 23.07 -7.83
CA GLY A 345 8.26 21.75 -7.89
C GLY A 345 7.43 20.61 -7.30
N PHE A 346 6.15 20.83 -6.98
CA PHE A 346 5.27 19.75 -6.52
C PHE A 346 4.70 18.94 -7.69
N ASN A 347 4.56 17.62 -7.53
CA ASN A 347 3.95 16.72 -8.53
C ASN A 347 2.43 16.67 -8.44
N SER A 348 1.84 17.11 -7.33
CA SER A 348 0.40 17.04 -7.14
C SER A 348 -0.14 18.14 -6.26
N LYS A 349 -1.39 18.53 -6.54
CA LYS A 349 -2.16 19.46 -5.72
C LYS A 349 -2.32 18.94 -4.28
N THR A 350 -2.46 17.63 -4.10
CA THR A 350 -2.67 17.02 -2.77
C THR A 350 -1.45 17.18 -1.89
N THR A 351 -0.26 16.85 -2.39
CA THR A 351 1.00 17.05 -1.65
C THR A 351 1.26 18.50 -1.37
N PHE A 352 1.05 19.37 -2.36
CA PHE A 352 1.17 20.83 -2.18
C PHE A 352 0.29 21.32 -1.02
N ASN A 353 -1.02 21.02 -1.06
CA ASN A 353 -1.93 21.46 0.00
C ASN A 353 -1.55 20.91 1.38
N THR A 354 -1.14 19.63 1.44
CA THR A 354 -0.74 19.00 2.70
C THR A 354 0.54 19.60 3.25
N ALA A 355 1.56 19.78 2.40
CA ALA A 355 2.82 20.41 2.80
C ALA A 355 2.61 21.87 3.19
N PHE A 356 1.89 22.62 2.39
CA PHE A 356 1.64 24.05 2.64
C PHE A 356 0.91 24.25 3.98
N LYS A 357 -0.16 23.46 4.23
CA LYS A 357 -0.88 23.54 5.51
C LYS A 357 0.00 23.12 6.70
N LYS A 358 0.86 22.11 6.52
CA LYS A 358 1.80 21.67 7.56
C LYS A 358 2.75 22.81 8.00
N TRP A 359 3.25 23.58 7.04
CA TRP A 359 4.29 24.61 7.30
C TRP A 359 3.72 25.98 7.61
N THR A 360 2.51 26.32 7.09
CA THR A 360 1.90 27.65 7.27
C THR A 360 0.72 27.66 8.24
N GLY A 361 0.21 26.49 8.62
CA GLY A 361 -1.04 26.34 9.40
C GLY A 361 -2.30 26.52 8.57
N GLN A 362 -2.22 27.00 7.33
CA GLN A 362 -3.36 27.36 6.46
C GLN A 362 -3.28 26.67 5.11
N SER A 363 -4.42 26.55 4.41
CA SER A 363 -4.39 26.14 3.01
C SER A 363 -3.82 27.23 2.12
N PRO A 364 -3.25 26.91 0.92
CA PRO A 364 -2.75 27.92 0.00
C PRO A 364 -3.78 29.00 -0.36
N SER A 365 -5.04 28.63 -0.54
CA SER A 365 -6.13 29.56 -0.84
C SER A 365 -6.45 30.49 0.33
N GLN A 366 -6.49 29.97 1.56
CA GLN A 366 -6.67 30.78 2.78
C GLN A 366 -5.50 31.74 2.98
N TYR A 367 -4.27 31.29 2.75
CA TYR A 367 -3.07 32.11 2.84
C TYR A 367 -3.12 33.28 1.86
N LEU A 368 -3.48 33.02 0.59
CA LEU A 368 -3.64 34.06 -0.43
C LEU A 368 -4.76 35.05 -0.10
N GLN A 369 -5.89 34.58 0.44
CA GLN A 369 -6.99 35.43 0.86
C GLN A 369 -6.56 36.36 2.01
N GLY A 370 -5.86 35.83 3.02
CA GLY A 370 -5.35 36.64 4.13
C GLY A 370 -4.32 37.69 3.73
N LEU A 371 -3.60 37.50 2.59
CA LEU A 371 -2.70 38.52 2.03
C LEU A 371 -3.44 39.64 1.32
N LYS A 372 -4.63 39.39 0.77
CA LYS A 372 -5.48 40.36 0.05
C LYS A 372 -6.37 41.18 0.96
N GLU A 373 -6.69 40.66 2.16
CA GLU A 373 -7.45 41.42 3.16
C GLU A 373 -6.52 42.45 3.84
N PRO A 374 -6.84 43.76 3.79
CA PRO A 374 -6.06 44.73 4.54
C PRO A 374 -6.14 44.38 6.01
N LYS A 375 -4.98 44.27 6.69
CA LYS A 375 -4.93 44.17 8.15
C LYS A 375 -5.73 45.35 8.70
N GLN A 376 -6.94 45.07 9.19
CA GLN A 376 -7.69 46.02 10.01
C GLN A 376 -6.79 46.32 11.23
N ALA A 377 -6.26 47.52 11.27
CA ALA A 377 -5.45 48.06 12.35
C ALA A 377 -6.32 48.33 13.58
#